data_9ceb0bfa3a819a4ff7b0630daca95b2e
#
_entry.id   9ceb0bfa3a819a4ff7b0630daca95b2e
#
_cell.length_a   1.000
_cell.length_b   1.000
_cell.length_c   1.000
_cell.angle_alpha   90.00
_cell.angle_beta   90.00
_cell.angle_gamma   90.00
#
_symmetry.space_group_name_H-M   'P 1'
#
loop_
_entity.id
_entity.type
_entity.pdbx_description
1 polymer ?
#
loop_
_entity_poly.entity_id
_entity_poly.type
_entity_poly.pdbx_seq_one_letter_code
_entity_poly.pdbx_strand_id
1 'polypeptide(L)'
;MNTNSYICTSFKYTYNVANTTLQDHTKQINRVIDYINSNLNRQISIDKLSSLVDISTYHFHRIFTASMGEPVGKYILRRRLERAANVLLSDPAAIKDVAYDWGFSSASSFCRSFKRHFGISAEEYRRKNGYPDSKKCQFKSINEQHTSLYSRYFCRDKTIKVNGMDMNCTFEIKQMPERAIIYCRHQGALDQMQEAFANLMKWALPRGFVSQPDMRLLSVYHDDPRVTPVDKLTADAAMFVPEEMKPEGFIGSYKLSGGLYAVGR
;
A
#
# COMPACT_ATOMS: atom_id res chain seq x y z
N MET A 1 -19.79 -22.67 -49.60
CA MET A 1 -18.35 -22.64 -49.37
C MET A 1 -18.05 -21.68 -48.25
N ASN A 2 -17.60 -22.22 -47.13
CA ASN A 2 -17.48 -21.53 -45.84
C ASN A 2 -16.15 -20.78 -45.74
N THR A 3 -16.15 -19.48 -45.85
CA THR A 3 -14.95 -18.63 -45.62
C THR A 3 -15.01 -17.76 -44.35
N ASN A 4 -16.04 -17.92 -43.52
CA ASN A 4 -16.21 -17.07 -42.32
C ASN A 4 -15.78 -17.70 -40.99
N SER A 5 -15.20 -18.90 -40.99
CA SER A 5 -14.85 -19.61 -39.77
C SER A 5 -13.43 -19.30 -39.22
N TYR A 6 -12.52 -18.86 -40.08
CA TYR A 6 -11.11 -18.71 -39.70
C TYR A 6 -10.73 -17.36 -39.09
N ILE A 7 -11.49 -16.30 -39.37
CA ILE A 7 -11.20 -14.95 -38.83
C ILE A 7 -11.59 -14.86 -37.35
N CYS A 8 -12.63 -15.58 -36.92
CA CYS A 8 -13.13 -15.52 -35.54
C CYS A 8 -12.22 -16.24 -34.53
N THR A 9 -11.54 -17.32 -34.95
CA THR A 9 -10.59 -18.06 -34.06
C THR A 9 -9.28 -17.33 -33.86
N SER A 10 -8.75 -16.67 -34.90
CA SER A 10 -7.53 -15.88 -34.77
C SER A 10 -7.70 -14.66 -33.88
N PHE A 11 -8.84 -13.97 -33.95
CA PHE A 11 -9.13 -12.80 -33.08
C PHE A 11 -9.34 -13.19 -31.62
N LYS A 12 -10.02 -14.30 -31.34
CA LYS A 12 -10.17 -14.85 -29.98
C LYS A 12 -8.83 -15.29 -29.38
N TYR A 13 -7.96 -15.88 -30.18
CA TYR A 13 -6.66 -16.34 -29.72
C TYR A 13 -5.72 -15.16 -29.40
N THR A 14 -5.67 -14.14 -30.25
CA THR A 14 -4.87 -12.91 -29.99
C THR A 14 -5.39 -12.13 -28.78
N TYR A 15 -6.70 -12.03 -28.60
CA TYR A 15 -7.30 -11.38 -27.46
C TYR A 15 -7.01 -12.13 -26.13
N ASN A 16 -7.11 -13.46 -26.14
CA ASN A 16 -6.78 -14.28 -24.99
C ASN A 16 -5.29 -14.22 -24.61
N VAL A 17 -4.39 -14.26 -25.58
CA VAL A 17 -2.93 -14.16 -25.35
C VAL A 17 -2.57 -12.78 -24.78
N ALA A 18 -3.13 -11.70 -25.30
CA ALA A 18 -2.89 -10.35 -24.79
C ALA A 18 -3.41 -10.19 -23.35
N ASN A 19 -4.58 -10.73 -23.03
CA ASN A 19 -5.13 -10.72 -21.69
C ASN A 19 -4.30 -11.55 -20.69
N THR A 20 -3.84 -12.73 -21.10
CA THR A 20 -2.99 -13.58 -20.26
C THR A 20 -1.67 -12.88 -19.95
N THR A 21 -1.02 -12.29 -20.93
CA THR A 21 0.23 -11.54 -20.74
C THR A 21 0.03 -10.32 -19.82
N LEU A 22 -1.07 -9.59 -19.97
CA LEU A 22 -1.39 -8.45 -19.11
C LEU A 22 -1.64 -8.89 -17.66
N GLN A 23 -2.36 -9.98 -17.46
CA GLN A 23 -2.61 -10.56 -16.12
C GLN A 23 -1.32 -11.05 -15.48
N ASP A 24 -0.42 -11.67 -16.22
CA ASP A 24 0.88 -12.12 -15.73
C ASP A 24 1.75 -10.91 -15.30
N HIS A 25 1.77 -9.84 -16.10
CA HIS A 25 2.49 -8.62 -15.74
C HIS A 25 1.89 -7.97 -14.48
N THR A 26 0.57 -7.91 -14.36
CA THR A 26 -0.09 -7.35 -13.17
C THR A 26 0.28 -8.14 -11.92
N LYS A 27 0.25 -9.47 -11.99
CA LYS A 27 0.68 -10.35 -10.91
C LYS A 27 2.15 -10.12 -10.51
N GLN A 28 3.03 -10.03 -11.50
CA GLN A 28 4.45 -9.77 -11.29
C GLN A 28 4.67 -8.41 -10.59
N ILE A 29 4.01 -7.36 -11.07
CA ILE A 29 4.13 -6.02 -10.51
C ILE A 29 3.57 -5.97 -9.09
N ASN A 30 2.43 -6.59 -8.80
CA ASN A 30 1.88 -6.64 -7.45
C ASN A 30 2.85 -7.30 -6.46
N ARG A 31 3.47 -8.43 -6.82
CA ARG A 31 4.51 -9.08 -5.98
C ARG A 31 5.68 -8.16 -5.69
N VAL A 32 6.13 -7.40 -6.68
CA VAL A 32 7.22 -6.44 -6.53
C VAL A 32 6.81 -5.29 -5.61
N ILE A 33 5.60 -4.73 -5.78
CA ILE A 33 5.09 -3.65 -4.93
C ILE A 33 4.98 -4.11 -3.48
N ASP A 34 4.47 -5.31 -3.23
CA ASP A 34 4.35 -5.88 -1.89
C ASP A 34 5.74 -6.05 -1.24
N TYR A 35 6.71 -6.55 -2.01
CA TYR A 35 8.08 -6.65 -1.54
C TYR A 35 8.69 -5.28 -1.23
N ILE A 36 8.52 -4.29 -2.11
CA ILE A 36 9.02 -2.92 -1.87
C ILE A 36 8.39 -2.35 -0.60
N ASN A 37 7.07 -2.40 -0.46
CA ASN A 37 6.36 -1.85 0.70
C ASN A 37 6.78 -2.48 2.03
N SER A 38 7.10 -3.77 2.02
CA SER A 38 7.58 -4.51 3.20
C SER A 38 9.07 -4.27 3.52
N ASN A 39 9.84 -3.66 2.60
CA ASN A 39 11.30 -3.51 2.74
C ASN A 39 11.80 -2.08 2.52
N LEU A 40 10.95 -1.05 2.61
CA LEU A 40 11.31 0.36 2.37
C LEU A 40 12.46 0.85 3.25
N ASN A 41 12.60 0.30 4.46
CA ASN A 41 13.65 0.61 5.42
C ASN A 41 15.02 -0.02 5.09
N ARG A 42 15.10 -0.88 4.07
CA ARG A 42 16.31 -1.60 3.68
C ARG A 42 16.79 -1.18 2.31
N GLN A 43 18.01 -1.56 1.96
CA GLN A 43 18.51 -1.40 0.59
C GLN A 43 17.76 -2.38 -0.33
N ILE A 44 17.18 -1.84 -1.40
CA ILE A 44 16.47 -2.61 -2.42
C ILE A 44 17.25 -2.50 -3.72
N SER A 45 17.76 -3.62 -4.23
CA SER A 45 18.41 -3.67 -5.54
C SER A 45 17.42 -4.04 -6.65
N ILE A 46 17.64 -3.49 -7.83
CA ILE A 46 16.79 -3.78 -9.00
C ILE A 46 16.94 -5.25 -9.42
N ASP A 47 18.14 -5.82 -9.29
CA ASP A 47 18.39 -7.23 -9.57
C ASP A 47 17.57 -8.15 -8.68
N LYS A 48 17.44 -7.80 -7.38
CA LYS A 48 16.57 -8.54 -6.46
C LYS A 48 15.10 -8.46 -6.89
N LEU A 49 14.63 -7.28 -7.33
CA LEU A 49 13.25 -7.12 -7.76
C LEU A 49 12.95 -7.89 -9.06
N SER A 50 13.84 -7.86 -10.04
CA SER A 50 13.69 -8.59 -11.29
C SER A 50 13.73 -10.10 -11.07
N SER A 51 14.61 -10.60 -10.18
CA SER A 51 14.68 -12.02 -9.83
C SER A 51 13.45 -12.54 -9.05
N LEU A 52 12.72 -11.69 -8.33
CA LEU A 52 11.46 -12.07 -7.70
C LEU A 52 10.38 -12.50 -8.70
N VAL A 53 10.48 -12.04 -9.92
CA VAL A 53 9.47 -12.23 -10.98
C VAL A 53 10.03 -12.93 -12.21
N ASP A 54 11.23 -13.48 -12.10
CA ASP A 54 11.92 -14.31 -13.11
C ASP A 54 12.02 -13.66 -14.49
N ILE A 55 12.30 -12.33 -14.54
CA ILE A 55 12.51 -11.59 -15.77
C ILE A 55 13.82 -10.81 -15.73
N SER A 56 14.34 -10.45 -16.92
CA SER A 56 15.56 -9.65 -16.99
C SER A 56 15.34 -8.24 -16.42
N THR A 57 16.39 -7.64 -15.87
CA THR A 57 16.37 -6.28 -15.29
C THR A 57 15.84 -5.25 -16.28
N TYR A 58 16.22 -5.35 -17.55
CA TYR A 58 15.75 -4.46 -18.61
C TYR A 58 14.24 -4.60 -18.85
N HIS A 59 13.74 -5.83 -18.96
CA HIS A 59 12.33 -6.11 -19.17
C HIS A 59 11.49 -5.69 -17.97
N PHE A 60 11.98 -5.99 -16.76
CA PHE A 60 11.40 -5.52 -15.50
C PHE A 60 11.21 -4.00 -15.47
N HIS A 61 12.27 -3.26 -15.81
CA HIS A 61 12.21 -1.79 -15.82
C HIS A 61 11.12 -1.25 -16.74
N ARG A 62 10.96 -1.84 -17.93
CA ARG A 62 9.93 -1.45 -18.90
C ARG A 62 8.53 -1.74 -18.40
N ILE A 63 8.29 -2.96 -17.91
CA ILE A 63 6.96 -3.37 -17.40
C ILE A 63 6.61 -2.51 -16.19
N PHE A 64 7.52 -2.36 -15.22
CA PHE A 64 7.27 -1.57 -14.03
C PHE A 64 6.92 -0.12 -14.38
N THR A 65 7.71 0.52 -15.23
CA THR A 65 7.46 1.91 -15.65
C THR A 65 6.14 2.06 -16.40
N ALA A 66 5.78 1.11 -17.26
CA ALA A 66 4.51 1.12 -17.98
C ALA A 66 3.32 0.94 -17.02
N SER A 67 3.44 0.08 -16.01
CA SER A 67 2.37 -0.20 -15.04
C SER A 67 2.20 0.92 -14.01
N MET A 68 3.31 1.49 -13.50
CA MET A 68 3.28 2.46 -12.39
C MET A 68 3.39 3.92 -12.84
N GLY A 69 3.62 4.17 -14.14
CA GLY A 69 3.81 5.50 -14.68
C GLY A 69 5.09 6.20 -14.19
N GLU A 70 6.00 5.48 -13.52
CA GLU A 70 7.28 6.00 -13.04
C GLU A 70 8.34 4.89 -12.91
N PRO A 71 9.65 5.22 -13.08
CA PRO A 71 10.73 4.28 -12.87
C PRO A 71 10.78 3.76 -11.43
N VAL A 72 11.15 2.48 -11.24
CA VAL A 72 11.16 1.80 -9.93
C VAL A 72 11.99 2.54 -8.87
N GLY A 73 13.13 3.13 -9.22
CA GLY A 73 13.93 3.91 -8.28
C GLY A 73 13.22 5.19 -7.80
N LYS A 74 12.46 5.85 -8.68
CA LYS A 74 11.62 7.01 -8.30
C LYS A 74 10.46 6.56 -7.41
N TYR A 75 9.82 5.44 -7.74
CA TYR A 75 8.76 4.85 -6.93
C TYR A 75 9.25 4.58 -5.50
N ILE A 76 10.38 3.86 -5.32
CA ILE A 76 10.95 3.56 -4.00
C ILE A 76 11.28 4.84 -3.24
N LEU A 77 11.91 5.83 -3.89
CA LEU A 77 12.25 7.10 -3.26
C LEU A 77 10.99 7.85 -2.79
N ARG A 78 9.98 7.94 -3.63
CA ARG A 78 8.69 8.57 -3.30
C ARG A 78 8.06 7.89 -2.10
N ARG A 79 7.95 6.55 -2.11
CA ARG A 79 7.36 5.77 -1.01
C ARG A 79 8.10 6.00 0.32
N ARG A 80 9.43 6.05 0.30
CA ARG A 80 10.24 6.37 1.48
C ARG A 80 9.95 7.77 2.02
N LEU A 81 9.86 8.76 1.14
CA LEU A 81 9.58 10.14 1.52
C LEU A 81 8.16 10.29 2.09
N GLU A 82 7.17 9.66 1.50
CA GLU A 82 5.79 9.66 1.98
C GLU A 82 5.67 9.01 3.36
N ARG A 83 6.33 7.86 3.58
CA ARG A 83 6.37 7.20 4.90
C ARG A 83 7.08 8.07 5.94
N ALA A 84 8.21 8.66 5.58
CA ALA A 84 8.91 9.59 6.44
C ALA A 84 8.07 10.83 6.78
N ALA A 85 7.33 11.38 5.81
CA ALA A 85 6.43 12.51 6.04
C ALA A 85 5.34 12.17 7.07
N ASN A 86 4.75 10.97 6.99
CA ASN A 86 3.76 10.52 7.98
C ASN A 86 4.36 10.41 9.39
N VAL A 87 5.60 9.91 9.53
CA VAL A 87 6.30 9.89 10.82
C VAL A 87 6.54 11.30 11.34
N LEU A 88 6.96 12.24 10.47
CA LEU A 88 7.18 13.63 10.87
C LEU A 88 5.92 14.33 11.41
N LEU A 89 4.72 13.90 10.99
CA LEU A 89 3.45 14.44 11.50
C LEU A 89 3.11 13.95 12.91
N SER A 90 3.55 12.76 13.26
CA SER A 90 3.11 12.05 14.47
C SER A 90 4.21 11.85 15.52
N ASP A 91 5.49 11.89 15.12
CA ASP A 91 6.62 11.55 15.99
C ASP A 91 7.62 12.73 16.11
N PRO A 92 8.05 13.10 17.35
CA PRO A 92 9.09 14.09 17.58
C PRO A 92 10.51 13.56 17.33
N ALA A 93 10.67 12.33 16.83
CA ALA A 93 11.96 11.74 16.50
C ALA A 93 12.86 12.70 15.71
N ALA A 94 14.16 12.65 15.95
CA ALA A 94 15.09 13.53 15.21
C ALA A 94 15.02 13.22 13.71
N ILE A 95 15.08 14.26 12.88
CA ILE A 95 14.96 14.11 11.41
C ILE A 95 16.02 13.16 10.84
N LYS A 96 17.22 13.13 11.45
CA LYS A 96 18.28 12.19 11.08
C LYS A 96 17.86 10.72 11.29
N ASP A 97 17.16 10.44 12.40
CA ASP A 97 16.73 9.09 12.73
C ASP A 97 15.62 8.64 11.78
N VAL A 98 14.64 9.51 11.50
CA VAL A 98 13.63 9.28 10.47
C VAL A 98 14.26 9.00 9.10
N ALA A 99 15.34 9.71 8.74
CA ALA A 99 16.03 9.46 7.48
C ALA A 99 16.64 8.05 7.42
N TYR A 100 17.32 7.60 8.47
CA TYR A 100 17.91 6.26 8.51
C TYR A 100 16.86 5.16 8.58
N ASP A 101 15.82 5.35 9.36
CA ASP A 101 14.71 4.39 9.51
C ASP A 101 14.02 4.11 8.18
N TRP A 102 13.99 5.09 7.27
CA TRP A 102 13.42 4.93 5.93
C TRP A 102 14.46 4.70 4.83
N GLY A 103 15.63 4.18 5.20
CA GLY A 103 16.61 3.63 4.26
C GLY A 103 17.39 4.66 3.47
N PHE A 104 17.52 5.90 3.97
CA PHE A 104 18.46 6.88 3.40
C PHE A 104 19.86 6.66 3.96
N SER A 105 20.86 6.79 3.09
CA SER A 105 22.27 6.65 3.47
C SER A 105 22.80 7.82 4.31
N SER A 106 22.12 8.97 4.26
CA SER A 106 22.47 10.15 5.07
C SER A 106 21.28 11.09 5.25
N ALA A 107 21.26 11.81 6.37
CA ALA A 107 20.30 12.86 6.63
C ALA A 107 20.32 13.97 5.56
N SER A 108 21.50 14.32 5.03
CA SER A 108 21.65 15.32 3.97
C SER A 108 20.98 14.88 2.66
N SER A 109 21.10 13.61 2.28
CA SER A 109 20.44 13.04 1.11
C SER A 109 18.91 13.07 1.28
N PHE A 110 18.45 12.68 2.46
CA PHE A 110 17.03 12.77 2.84
C PHE A 110 16.51 14.20 2.73
N CYS A 111 17.12 15.17 3.42
CA CYS A 111 16.65 16.56 3.44
C CYS A 111 16.56 17.17 2.03
N ARG A 112 17.55 16.91 1.17
CA ARG A 112 17.53 17.38 -0.23
C ARG A 112 16.38 16.74 -1.01
N SER A 113 16.20 15.43 -0.89
CA SER A 113 15.13 14.69 -1.58
C SER A 113 13.75 15.10 -1.06
N PHE A 114 13.61 15.28 0.26
CA PHE A 114 12.39 15.72 0.90
C PHE A 114 11.96 17.12 0.42
N LYS A 115 12.89 18.09 0.47
CA LYS A 115 12.62 19.45 -0.02
C LYS A 115 12.26 19.47 -1.50
N ARG A 116 12.94 18.65 -2.33
CA ARG A 116 12.62 18.55 -3.76
C ARG A 116 11.22 17.96 -4.00
N HIS A 117 10.78 17.00 -3.17
CA HIS A 117 9.50 16.32 -3.33
C HIS A 117 8.32 17.14 -2.77
N PHE A 118 8.47 17.71 -1.57
CA PHE A 118 7.40 18.44 -0.88
C PHE A 118 7.49 19.97 -1.02
N GLY A 119 8.53 20.50 -1.63
CA GLY A 119 8.75 21.95 -1.81
C GLY A 119 9.26 22.68 -0.56
N ILE A 120 9.19 22.09 0.62
CA ILE A 120 9.62 22.64 1.91
C ILE A 120 10.54 21.68 2.66
N SER A 121 11.31 22.18 3.64
CA SER A 121 12.18 21.31 4.45
C SER A 121 11.38 20.38 5.35
N ALA A 122 12.00 19.28 5.81
CA ALA A 122 11.37 18.34 6.73
C ALA A 122 10.99 18.99 8.07
N GLU A 123 11.82 19.92 8.58
CA GLU A 123 11.54 20.72 9.78
C GLU A 123 10.31 21.62 9.58
N GLU A 124 10.28 22.32 8.45
CA GLU A 124 9.16 23.20 8.11
C GLU A 124 7.88 22.40 7.89
N TYR A 125 7.96 21.23 7.26
CA TYR A 125 6.84 20.33 7.06
C TYR A 125 6.25 19.88 8.40
N ARG A 126 7.11 19.43 9.34
CA ARG A 126 6.71 19.08 10.72
C ARG A 126 6.05 20.25 11.43
N ARG A 127 6.64 21.44 11.35
CA ARG A 127 6.10 22.63 12.01
C ARG A 127 4.74 23.06 11.50
N LYS A 128 4.51 22.98 10.16
CA LYS A 128 3.25 23.41 9.54
C LYS A 128 2.13 22.38 9.69
N ASN A 129 2.46 21.12 9.61
CA ASN A 129 1.48 20.05 9.46
C ASN A 129 1.45 19.08 10.66
N GLY A 130 2.47 19.14 11.53
CA GLY A 130 2.54 18.32 12.76
C GLY A 130 1.56 18.79 13.82
N TYR A 131 1.16 17.89 14.69
CA TYR A 131 0.30 18.24 15.82
C TYR A 131 1.00 19.23 16.75
N PRO A 132 0.34 20.35 17.14
CA PRO A 132 0.96 21.41 17.94
C PRO A 132 1.39 21.01 19.36
N ASP A 133 1.04 19.85 19.86
CA ASP A 133 1.21 19.48 21.26
C ASP A 133 1.60 18.01 21.50
N SER A 134 2.74 17.58 20.91
CA SER A 134 3.33 16.27 21.27
C SER A 134 3.92 16.22 22.70
N LYS A 135 3.93 17.34 23.44
CA LYS A 135 4.49 17.41 24.79
C LYS A 135 3.57 16.91 25.91
N LYS A 136 2.30 16.61 25.66
CA LYS A 136 1.31 16.25 26.70
C LYS A 136 0.81 14.82 26.71
N CYS A 137 1.17 13.99 25.74
CA CYS A 137 0.83 12.56 25.79
C CYS A 137 1.96 11.77 26.48
N GLN A 138 2.08 11.90 27.81
CA GLN A 138 2.85 10.95 28.61
C GLN A 138 2.00 9.70 28.86
N PHE A 139 2.06 8.74 27.94
CA PHE A 139 1.66 7.39 28.27
C PHE A 139 2.80 6.71 29.02
N LYS A 140 2.55 6.31 30.28
CA LYS A 140 3.43 5.38 31.00
C LYS A 140 3.46 4.08 30.20
N SER A 141 4.63 3.76 29.66
CA SER A 141 4.90 2.59 28.83
C SER A 141 4.55 1.30 29.59
N ILE A 142 3.68 0.51 29.01
CA ILE A 142 3.60 -0.91 29.28
C ILE A 142 4.19 -1.58 28.04
N ASN A 143 5.43 -2.04 28.17
CA ASN A 143 6.26 -2.73 27.16
C ASN A 143 6.80 -1.91 25.96
N GLU A 144 8.11 -1.61 26.04
CA GLU A 144 8.86 -0.62 25.28
C GLU A 144 9.24 -0.98 23.81
N GLN A 145 8.77 -2.04 23.19
CA GLN A 145 9.34 -2.45 21.91
C GLN A 145 8.48 -2.26 20.65
N HIS A 146 7.16 -2.01 20.75
CA HIS A 146 6.30 -1.86 19.56
C HIS A 146 5.19 -0.80 19.63
N THR A 147 5.12 0.01 20.66
CA THR A 147 3.94 0.85 20.98
C THR A 147 4.05 2.31 20.48
N SER A 148 5.19 2.75 19.94
CA SER A 148 5.46 4.20 19.80
C SER A 148 4.66 4.90 18.69
N LEU A 149 4.32 4.22 17.62
CA LEU A 149 3.67 4.84 16.47
C LEU A 149 2.13 4.93 16.61
N TYR A 150 1.50 3.90 17.18
CA TYR A 150 0.02 3.84 17.25
C TYR A 150 -0.58 4.57 18.44
N SER A 151 0.12 4.62 19.58
CA SER A 151 -0.44 5.26 20.80
C SER A 151 -0.57 6.77 20.69
N ARG A 152 0.21 7.42 19.82
CA ARG A 152 0.18 8.88 19.62
C ARG A 152 -0.92 9.36 18.69
N TYR A 153 -1.40 8.53 17.78
CA TYR A 153 -2.53 8.85 16.91
C TYR A 153 -3.87 8.93 17.65
N PHE A 154 -3.99 8.23 18.77
CA PHE A 154 -5.27 8.01 19.44
C PHE A 154 -5.38 8.67 20.82
N CYS A 155 -4.37 9.40 21.26
CA CYS A 155 -4.46 10.15 22.50
C CYS A 155 -5.12 11.50 22.27
N ARG A 156 -6.37 11.63 22.65
CA ARG A 156 -7.01 12.78 23.25
C ARG A 156 -8.33 13.30 22.70
N ASP A 157 -8.65 13.18 21.45
CA ASP A 157 -9.96 13.67 21.01
C ASP A 157 -10.84 12.52 20.53
N LYS A 158 -11.93 12.29 21.27
CA LYS A 158 -13.03 11.43 20.83
C LYS A 158 -13.71 11.96 19.56
N THR A 159 -13.23 13.07 19.05
CA THR A 159 -13.80 13.78 17.90
C THR A 159 -12.74 13.89 16.81
N ILE A 160 -12.94 13.21 15.70
CA ILE A 160 -12.13 13.34 14.49
C ILE A 160 -12.86 14.31 13.56
N LYS A 161 -12.17 15.36 13.11
CA LYS A 161 -12.71 16.24 12.07
C LYS A 161 -12.44 15.63 10.69
N VAL A 162 -13.47 15.19 10.03
CA VAL A 162 -13.43 14.74 8.64
C VAL A 162 -14.24 15.72 7.80
N ASN A 163 -13.59 16.39 6.86
CA ASN A 163 -14.23 17.40 5.99
C ASN A 163 -15.01 18.50 6.75
N GLY A 164 -14.49 18.91 7.93
CA GLY A 164 -15.12 19.94 8.76
C GLY A 164 -16.28 19.47 9.63
N MET A 165 -16.64 18.19 9.59
CA MET A 165 -17.62 17.59 10.48
C MET A 165 -16.94 16.92 11.67
N ASP A 166 -17.43 17.20 12.87
CA ASP A 166 -17.00 16.52 14.10
C ASP A 166 -17.61 15.12 14.12
N MET A 167 -16.78 14.08 13.96
CA MET A 167 -17.18 12.68 14.11
C MET A 167 -16.82 12.19 15.51
N ASN A 168 -17.81 11.78 16.27
CA ASN A 168 -17.59 11.07 17.53
C ASN A 168 -17.18 9.62 17.22
N CYS A 169 -15.90 9.32 17.36
CA CYS A 169 -15.37 7.97 17.17
C CYS A 169 -14.93 7.41 18.53
N THR A 170 -15.36 6.21 18.84
CA THR A 170 -14.80 5.43 19.95
C THR A 170 -13.72 4.51 19.42
N PHE A 171 -12.55 4.51 20.06
CA PHE A 171 -11.44 3.64 19.70
C PHE A 171 -11.18 2.61 20.78
N GLU A 172 -10.91 1.40 20.35
CA GLU A 172 -10.62 0.25 21.19
C GLU A 172 -9.34 -0.42 20.68
N ILE A 173 -8.42 -0.76 21.60
CA ILE A 173 -7.21 -1.51 21.23
C ILE A 173 -7.55 -3.00 21.31
N LYS A 174 -7.39 -3.71 20.20
CA LYS A 174 -7.66 -5.15 20.08
C LYS A 174 -6.45 -5.91 19.60
N GLN A 175 -6.22 -7.07 20.22
CA GLN A 175 -5.32 -8.06 19.69
C GLN A 175 -6.01 -8.76 18.51
N MET A 176 -5.48 -8.56 17.29
CA MET A 176 -5.98 -9.21 16.09
C MET A 176 -5.07 -10.38 15.71
N PRO A 177 -5.62 -11.53 15.32
CA PRO A 177 -4.83 -12.63 14.78
C PRO A 177 -4.28 -12.31 13.39
N GLU A 178 -3.21 -12.99 13.00
CA GLU A 178 -2.78 -13.02 11.60
C GLU A 178 -3.89 -13.63 10.73
N ARG A 179 -4.19 -13.02 9.58
CA ARG A 179 -5.22 -13.48 8.65
C ARG A 179 -4.77 -13.40 7.21
N ALA A 180 -5.03 -14.46 6.46
CA ALA A 180 -4.82 -14.46 5.01
C ALA A 180 -5.92 -13.66 4.31
N ILE A 181 -5.54 -12.92 3.29
CA ILE A 181 -6.45 -12.21 2.39
C ILE A 181 -6.10 -12.48 0.93
N ILE A 182 -7.12 -12.39 0.11
CA ILE A 182 -6.97 -12.17 -1.33
C ILE A 182 -7.39 -10.74 -1.66
N TYR A 183 -6.81 -10.17 -2.68
CA TYR A 183 -7.07 -8.79 -3.04
C TYR A 183 -7.01 -8.52 -4.54
N CYS A 184 -7.74 -7.50 -4.98
CA CYS A 184 -7.58 -6.83 -6.26
C CYS A 184 -7.09 -5.41 -5.99
N ARG A 185 -5.92 -5.06 -6.55
CA ARG A 185 -5.29 -3.75 -6.32
C ARG A 185 -5.93 -2.68 -7.18
N HIS A 186 -6.20 -1.54 -6.55
CA HIS A 186 -6.63 -0.30 -7.17
C HIS A 186 -5.51 0.74 -7.09
N GLN A 187 -5.34 1.53 -8.16
CA GLN A 187 -4.48 2.71 -8.17
C GLN A 187 -5.28 3.90 -8.66
N GLY A 188 -5.21 5.01 -7.92
CA GLY A 188 -5.94 6.24 -8.23
C GLY A 188 -6.87 6.69 -7.11
N ALA A 189 -7.90 7.44 -7.44
CA ALA A 189 -8.85 8.00 -6.48
C ALA A 189 -9.56 6.88 -5.69
N LEU A 190 -9.57 7.01 -4.35
CA LEU A 190 -10.10 5.96 -3.45
C LEU A 190 -11.62 5.76 -3.55
N ASP A 191 -12.35 6.74 -4.06
CA ASP A 191 -13.79 6.64 -4.36
C ASP A 191 -14.09 5.78 -5.60
N GLN A 192 -13.07 5.44 -6.39
CA GLN A 192 -13.19 4.61 -7.59
C GLN A 192 -12.84 3.13 -7.37
N MET A 193 -12.79 2.66 -6.13
CA MET A 193 -12.47 1.26 -5.81
C MET A 193 -13.54 0.24 -6.24
N GLN A 194 -14.68 0.69 -6.72
CA GLN A 194 -15.81 -0.18 -7.11
C GLN A 194 -15.41 -1.22 -8.16
N GLU A 195 -14.58 -0.85 -9.13
CA GLU A 195 -14.11 -1.77 -10.17
C GLU A 195 -13.21 -2.88 -9.58
N ALA A 196 -12.33 -2.53 -8.63
CA ALA A 196 -11.48 -3.50 -7.95
C ALA A 196 -12.30 -4.50 -7.13
N PHE A 197 -13.35 -4.04 -6.42
CA PHE A 197 -14.30 -4.93 -5.74
C PHE A 197 -15.08 -5.81 -6.72
N ALA A 198 -15.56 -5.26 -7.84
CA ALA A 198 -16.27 -6.02 -8.85
C ALA A 198 -15.38 -7.13 -9.44
N ASN A 199 -14.12 -6.83 -9.73
CA ASN A 199 -13.14 -7.80 -10.21
C ASN A 199 -12.84 -8.88 -9.17
N LEU A 200 -12.65 -8.50 -7.90
CA LEU A 200 -12.49 -9.45 -6.79
C LEU A 200 -13.69 -10.41 -6.69
N MET A 201 -14.90 -9.87 -6.71
CA MET A 201 -16.14 -10.66 -6.62
C MET A 201 -16.34 -11.58 -7.82
N LYS A 202 -16.07 -11.10 -9.04
CA LYS A 202 -16.12 -11.90 -10.27
C LYS A 202 -15.19 -13.11 -10.21
N TRP A 203 -14.03 -12.98 -9.55
CA TRP A 203 -13.10 -14.08 -9.33
C TRP A 203 -13.53 -15.00 -8.18
N ALA A 204 -14.04 -14.44 -7.07
CA ALA A 204 -14.34 -15.16 -5.84
C ALA A 204 -15.65 -15.96 -5.89
N LEU A 205 -16.69 -15.43 -6.57
CA LEU A 205 -18.02 -16.04 -6.65
C LEU A 205 -18.00 -17.48 -7.20
N PRO A 206 -17.43 -17.76 -8.38
CA PRO A 206 -17.44 -19.11 -8.94
C PRO A 206 -16.57 -20.11 -8.15
N ARG A 207 -15.70 -19.60 -7.23
CA ARG A 207 -14.85 -20.42 -6.36
C ARG A 207 -15.43 -20.66 -4.97
N GLY A 208 -16.64 -20.19 -4.71
CA GLY A 208 -17.37 -20.43 -3.47
C GLY A 208 -16.90 -19.61 -2.26
N PHE A 209 -15.97 -18.65 -2.42
CA PHE A 209 -15.46 -17.86 -1.29
C PHE A 209 -16.53 -16.97 -0.66
N VAL A 210 -17.52 -16.54 -1.43
CA VAL A 210 -18.60 -15.65 -0.95
C VAL A 210 -19.58 -16.37 -0.03
N SER A 211 -19.66 -17.68 -0.11
CA SER A 211 -20.57 -18.51 0.71
C SER A 211 -19.95 -18.92 2.06
N GLN A 212 -18.75 -18.50 2.37
CA GLN A 212 -18.09 -18.84 3.64
C GLN A 212 -18.67 -18.02 4.80
N PRO A 213 -18.89 -18.63 6.00
CA PRO A 213 -19.50 -17.94 7.15
C PRO A 213 -18.74 -16.71 7.63
N ASP A 214 -17.41 -16.72 7.52
CA ASP A 214 -16.51 -15.65 7.96
C ASP A 214 -16.11 -14.69 6.83
N MET A 215 -16.80 -14.75 5.68
CA MET A 215 -16.53 -13.86 4.56
C MET A 215 -16.76 -12.40 4.98
N ARG A 216 -15.74 -11.58 4.81
CA ARG A 216 -15.81 -10.13 5.00
C ARG A 216 -14.98 -9.44 3.93
N LEU A 217 -15.58 -8.44 3.34
CA LEU A 217 -14.89 -7.51 2.45
C LEU A 217 -14.20 -6.43 3.30
N LEU A 218 -13.04 -6.00 2.85
CA LEU A 218 -12.28 -4.92 3.48
C LEU A 218 -11.53 -4.11 2.42
N SER A 219 -11.24 -2.86 2.75
CA SER A 219 -10.32 -2.03 1.99
C SER A 219 -9.03 -1.91 2.78
N VAL A 220 -7.89 -2.18 2.14
CA VAL A 220 -6.56 -1.95 2.72
C VAL A 220 -5.94 -0.76 2.02
N TYR A 221 -5.79 0.34 2.74
CA TYR A 221 -5.18 1.56 2.23
C TYR A 221 -3.67 1.54 2.48
N HIS A 222 -2.89 1.67 1.41
CA HIS A 222 -1.44 1.66 1.49
C HIS A 222 -0.83 3.05 1.62
N ASP A 223 -1.60 4.07 1.24
CA ASP A 223 -1.14 5.45 1.14
C ASP A 223 -2.03 6.40 1.93
N ASP A 224 -1.42 7.51 2.37
CA ASP A 224 -2.14 8.60 3.00
C ASP A 224 -2.47 9.68 1.95
N PRO A 225 -3.75 9.96 1.68
CA PRO A 225 -4.14 10.95 0.67
C PRO A 225 -3.71 12.39 1.00
N ARG A 226 -3.29 12.67 2.26
CA ARG A 226 -2.72 13.97 2.64
C ARG A 226 -1.29 14.16 2.14
N VAL A 227 -0.60 13.07 1.81
CA VAL A 227 0.82 13.03 1.48
C VAL A 227 1.06 12.55 0.05
N THR A 228 0.28 11.57 -0.40
CA THR A 228 0.41 10.93 -1.71
C THR A 228 -0.55 11.57 -2.71
N PRO A 229 -0.09 11.97 -3.91
CA PRO A 229 -0.95 12.45 -4.98
C PRO A 229 -2.04 11.43 -5.36
N VAL A 230 -3.24 11.91 -5.69
CA VAL A 230 -4.43 11.08 -5.92
C VAL A 230 -4.20 10.00 -7.00
N ASP A 231 -3.52 10.33 -8.09
CA ASP A 231 -3.18 9.42 -9.20
C ASP A 231 -2.17 8.33 -8.80
N LYS A 232 -1.53 8.47 -7.64
CA LYS A 232 -0.53 7.54 -7.08
C LYS A 232 -1.02 6.78 -5.85
N LEU A 233 -2.22 7.08 -5.36
CA LEU A 233 -2.81 6.35 -4.25
C LEU A 233 -2.99 4.88 -4.64
N THR A 234 -2.71 3.99 -3.70
CA THR A 234 -2.92 2.55 -3.84
C THR A 234 -3.76 2.02 -2.70
N ALA A 235 -4.73 1.19 -3.04
CA ALA A 235 -5.55 0.48 -2.08
C ALA A 235 -5.91 -0.90 -2.62
N ASP A 236 -6.16 -1.84 -1.73
CA ASP A 236 -6.58 -3.18 -2.09
C ASP A 236 -8.05 -3.38 -1.71
N ALA A 237 -8.89 -3.72 -2.68
CA ALA A 237 -10.19 -4.33 -2.43
C ALA A 237 -9.92 -5.78 -2.05
N ALA A 238 -10.24 -6.19 -0.82
CA ALA A 238 -9.78 -7.45 -0.28
C ALA A 238 -10.91 -8.25 0.40
N MET A 239 -10.63 -9.52 0.64
CA MET A 239 -11.51 -10.48 1.30
C MET A 239 -10.67 -11.43 2.16
N PHE A 240 -11.16 -11.76 3.36
CA PHE A 240 -10.54 -12.80 4.18
C PHE A 240 -10.71 -14.17 3.54
N VAL A 241 -9.66 -14.98 3.61
CA VAL A 241 -9.66 -16.39 3.19
C VAL A 241 -9.07 -17.25 4.29
N PRO A 242 -9.40 -18.55 4.35
CA PRO A 242 -8.89 -19.46 5.39
C PRO A 242 -7.37 -19.61 5.37
N GLU A 243 -6.79 -19.65 4.17
CA GLU A 243 -5.36 -19.88 3.96
C GLU A 243 -4.82 -18.93 2.88
N GLU A 244 -3.51 -18.67 2.94
CA GLU A 244 -2.83 -17.91 1.91
C GLU A 244 -2.85 -18.69 0.58
N MET A 245 -3.24 -17.99 -0.46
CA MET A 245 -3.40 -18.57 -1.80
C MET A 245 -2.27 -18.13 -2.73
N LYS A 246 -2.02 -18.94 -3.74
CA LYS A 246 -1.12 -18.53 -4.83
C LYS A 246 -1.82 -17.43 -5.65
N PRO A 247 -1.14 -16.29 -5.89
CA PRO A 247 -1.68 -15.24 -6.75
C PRO A 247 -2.08 -15.77 -8.13
N GLU A 248 -3.24 -15.34 -8.64
CA GLU A 248 -3.78 -15.78 -9.92
C GLU A 248 -4.31 -14.57 -10.73
N GLY A 249 -3.74 -14.34 -11.90
CA GLY A 249 -4.11 -13.21 -12.75
C GLY A 249 -3.92 -11.87 -12.04
N PHE A 250 -4.99 -11.10 -11.90
CA PHE A 250 -4.98 -9.81 -11.19
C PHE A 250 -5.25 -9.92 -9.67
N ILE A 251 -5.52 -11.13 -9.17
CA ILE A 251 -5.74 -11.38 -7.75
C ILE A 251 -4.41 -11.69 -7.08
N GLY A 252 -4.06 -10.89 -6.07
CA GLY A 252 -2.96 -11.12 -5.16
C GLY A 252 -3.42 -11.79 -3.87
N SER A 253 -2.47 -12.27 -3.08
CA SER A 253 -2.71 -12.81 -1.74
C SER A 253 -1.54 -12.48 -0.82
N TYR A 254 -1.83 -12.09 0.40
CA TYR A 254 -0.84 -11.96 1.48
C TYR A 254 -1.51 -12.14 2.84
N LYS A 255 -0.69 -12.20 3.89
CA LYS A 255 -1.16 -12.24 5.27
C LYS A 255 -1.13 -10.85 5.88
N LEU A 256 -2.26 -10.42 6.42
CA LEU A 256 -2.30 -9.29 7.35
C LEU A 256 -1.67 -9.74 8.67
N SER A 257 -0.65 -9.03 9.10
CA SER A 257 0.06 -9.34 10.34
C SER A 257 -0.88 -9.30 11.54
N GLY A 258 -0.75 -10.30 12.42
CA GLY A 258 -1.37 -10.23 13.73
C GLY A 258 -0.70 -9.17 14.61
N GLY A 259 -1.39 -8.70 15.65
CA GLY A 259 -0.86 -7.70 16.57
C GLY A 259 -1.93 -6.84 17.22
N LEU A 260 -1.50 -5.75 17.86
CA LEU A 260 -2.39 -4.76 18.45
C LEU A 260 -2.89 -3.79 17.39
N TYR A 261 -4.18 -3.70 17.26
CA TYR A 261 -4.87 -2.79 16.34
C TYR A 261 -5.74 -1.80 17.10
N ALA A 262 -5.73 -0.55 16.69
CA ALA A 262 -6.74 0.40 17.10
C ALA A 262 -7.96 0.24 16.19
N VAL A 263 -9.09 -0.10 16.80
CA VAL A 263 -10.37 -0.31 16.11
C VAL A 263 -11.29 0.82 16.45
N GLY A 264 -11.69 1.63 15.47
CA GLY A 264 -12.66 2.70 15.58
C GLY A 264 -14.07 2.25 15.18
N ARG A 265 -15.08 2.84 15.81
CA ARG A 265 -16.50 2.71 15.42
C ARG A 265 -17.17 4.08 15.39
#